data_6716031db3e735d66003951715fdbf2a
#
_entry.id   6716031db3e735d66003951715fdbf2a
#
_cell.length_a   1.000
_cell.length_b   1.000
_cell.length_c   1.000
_cell.angle_alpha   90.00
_cell.angle_beta   90.00
_cell.angle_gamma   90.00
#
_symmetry.space_group_name_H-M   'P 1'
#
loop_
_entity.id
_entity.type
_entity.pdbx_description
1 polymer ?
#
loop_
_entity_poly.entity_id
_entity_poly.type
_entity_poly.pdbx_seq_one_letter_code
_entity_poly.pdbx_strand_id
1 'polypeptide(L)'
;MHTVTFHNLGNADCIRINLENGRKLLFDYADRIDRDDESDLRCDLPKELRDDLDGRDYFDVVAFTHLDDDHYCGATDFFYFDHIQKYQGDVGGKSRIKMQIMWIPAAIITEQLAKDAPVEAKAI
;
A
#
# COMPACT_ATOMS: atom_id res chain seq x y z
N MET A 1 19.02 0.05 -15.25
CA MET A 1 18.69 -1.34 -14.87
C MET A 1 17.41 -1.32 -14.04
N HIS A 2 16.48 -2.19 -14.38
CA HIS A 2 15.27 -2.36 -13.55
C HIS A 2 15.57 -3.34 -12.42
N THR A 3 15.03 -3.07 -11.23
CA THR A 3 15.15 -3.98 -10.10
C THR A 3 13.77 -4.38 -9.58
N VAL A 4 13.64 -5.63 -9.17
CA VAL A 4 12.44 -6.17 -8.56
C VAL A 4 12.82 -6.69 -7.18
N THR A 5 12.12 -6.22 -6.15
CA THR A 5 12.37 -6.61 -4.77
C THR A 5 11.14 -7.28 -4.19
N PHE A 6 11.32 -8.50 -3.69
CA PHE A 6 10.29 -9.23 -2.94
C PHE A 6 10.57 -9.03 -1.45
N HIS A 7 9.62 -8.42 -0.75
CA HIS A 7 9.78 -8.15 0.68
C HIS A 7 9.44 -9.39 1.52
N ASN A 8 10.20 -9.62 2.58
CA ASN A 8 9.97 -10.75 3.47
C ASN A 8 8.82 -10.44 4.44
N LEU A 9 7.62 -10.85 4.09
CA LEU A 9 6.40 -10.60 4.85
C LEU A 9 5.74 -11.88 5.39
N GLY A 10 6.38 -13.05 5.23
CA GLY A 10 5.76 -14.32 5.60
C GLY A 10 4.61 -14.65 4.65
N ASN A 11 3.39 -14.77 5.18
CA ASN A 11 2.20 -15.09 4.40
C ASN A 11 1.53 -13.85 3.80
N ALA A 12 2.32 -12.92 3.31
CA ALA A 12 1.81 -11.70 2.68
C ALA A 12 2.66 -11.35 1.47
N ASP A 13 2.12 -10.52 0.60
CA ASP A 13 2.79 -10.12 -0.63
C ASP A 13 3.06 -8.63 -0.66
N CYS A 14 4.27 -8.28 -1.04
CA CYS A 14 4.64 -6.92 -1.44
C CYS A 14 5.83 -6.99 -2.38
N ILE A 15 5.66 -6.47 -3.59
CA ILE A 15 6.69 -6.47 -4.61
C ILE A 15 6.94 -5.04 -5.03
N ARG A 16 8.19 -4.60 -4.93
CA ARG A 16 8.61 -3.28 -5.37
C ARG A 16 9.39 -3.39 -6.67
N ILE A 17 9.09 -2.51 -7.61
CA ILE A 17 9.80 -2.43 -8.88
C ILE A 17 10.36 -1.02 -9.03
N ASN A 18 11.68 -0.92 -9.15
CA ASN A 18 12.36 0.33 -9.46
C ASN A 18 12.76 0.30 -10.93
N LEU A 19 12.17 1.18 -11.72
CA LEU A 19 12.46 1.28 -13.12
C LEU A 19 13.71 2.14 -13.37
N GLU A 20 14.38 1.86 -14.47
CA GLU A 20 15.61 2.58 -14.86
C GLU A 20 15.37 4.09 -15.01
N ASN A 21 14.16 4.50 -15.40
CA ASN A 21 13.81 5.91 -15.55
C ASN A 21 13.49 6.61 -14.23
N GLY A 22 13.69 5.94 -13.10
CA GLY A 22 13.42 6.48 -11.75
C GLY A 22 12.01 6.28 -11.23
N ARG A 23 11.11 5.73 -12.04
CA ARG A 23 9.75 5.43 -11.57
C ARG A 23 9.74 4.24 -10.63
N LYS A 24 8.88 4.31 -9.62
CA LYS A 24 8.76 3.27 -8.59
C LYS A 24 7.33 2.76 -8.56
N LEU A 25 7.21 1.43 -8.65
CA LEU A 25 5.95 0.73 -8.61
C LEU A 25 5.91 -0.18 -7.39
N LEU A 26 4.73 -0.32 -6.79
CA LEU A 26 4.51 -1.22 -5.67
C LEU A 26 3.28 -2.07 -5.94
N PHE A 27 3.42 -3.39 -5.77
CA PHE A 27 2.33 -4.35 -5.90
C PHE A 27 2.01 -4.93 -4.53
N ASP A 28 0.85 -4.58 -4.01
CA ASP A 28 0.35 -4.96 -2.70
C ASP A 28 1.20 -4.41 -1.54
N TYR A 29 0.60 -4.32 -0.38
CA TYR A 29 1.24 -3.81 0.82
C TYR A 29 0.61 -4.51 2.02
N ALA A 30 1.44 -5.10 2.86
CA ALA A 30 0.96 -5.69 4.11
C ALA A 30 2.03 -5.55 5.19
N ASP A 31 1.76 -4.72 6.18
CA ASP A 31 2.62 -4.54 7.34
C ASP A 31 2.18 -5.50 8.42
N ARG A 32 2.82 -6.66 8.48
CA ARG A 32 2.41 -7.77 9.36
C ARG A 32 3.43 -8.12 10.43
N ILE A 33 4.53 -7.40 10.51
CA ILE A 33 5.53 -7.68 11.54
C ILE A 33 4.96 -7.40 12.94
N ASP A 34 5.24 -8.29 13.88
CA ASP A 34 5.00 -8.03 15.30
C ASP A 34 6.25 -7.35 15.88
N ARG A 35 6.16 -6.06 16.08
CA ARG A 35 7.28 -5.24 16.56
C ARG A 35 7.61 -5.50 18.02
N ASP A 36 6.71 -6.16 18.77
CA ASP A 36 6.94 -6.53 20.15
C ASP A 36 7.60 -7.91 20.28
N ASP A 37 7.73 -8.64 19.17
CA ASP A 37 8.34 -9.97 19.11
C ASP A 37 9.69 -9.91 18.39
N GLU A 38 10.78 -9.93 19.15
CA GLU A 38 12.14 -9.89 18.59
C GLU A 38 12.47 -11.09 17.70
N SER A 39 11.74 -12.19 17.83
CA SER A 39 11.93 -13.38 17.01
C SER A 39 11.21 -13.30 15.66
N ASP A 40 10.39 -12.29 15.43
CA ASP A 40 9.70 -12.09 14.16
C ASP A 40 10.70 -11.62 13.09
N LEU A 41 10.97 -12.47 12.13
CA LEU A 41 11.94 -12.22 11.05
C LEU A 41 11.35 -11.54 9.83
N ARG A 42 10.07 -11.19 9.86
CA ARG A 42 9.45 -10.42 8.77
C ARG A 42 10.03 -9.01 8.75
N CYS A 43 10.06 -8.40 7.57
CA CYS A 43 10.63 -7.07 7.44
C CYS A 43 9.70 -5.98 8.01
N ASP A 44 10.30 -4.88 8.45
CA ASP A 44 9.58 -3.65 8.75
C ASP A 44 9.30 -2.93 7.43
N LEU A 45 8.17 -3.24 6.81
CA LEU A 45 7.86 -2.79 5.47
C LEU A 45 7.80 -1.26 5.34
N PRO A 46 7.12 -0.52 6.23
CA PRO A 46 7.13 0.94 6.14
C PRO A 46 8.53 1.53 6.10
N LYS A 47 9.42 1.01 6.96
CA LYS A 47 10.80 1.48 7.01
C LYS A 47 11.55 1.18 5.73
N GLU A 48 11.45 -0.07 5.23
CA GLU A 48 12.15 -0.46 4.00
C GLU A 48 11.70 0.37 2.80
N LEU A 49 10.40 0.62 2.68
CA LEU A 49 9.87 1.42 1.58
C LEU A 49 10.28 2.88 1.69
N ARG A 50 10.27 3.45 2.90
CA ARG A 50 10.71 4.84 3.09
C ARG A 50 12.21 5.00 2.82
N ASP A 51 13.01 4.02 3.21
CA ASP A 51 14.46 4.02 2.93
C ASP A 51 14.71 3.97 1.40
N ASP A 52 13.96 3.17 0.68
CA ASP A 52 14.07 3.10 -0.77
C ASP A 52 13.60 4.39 -1.45
N LEU A 53 12.56 5.04 -0.92
CA LEU A 53 12.08 6.30 -1.45
C LEU A 53 13.08 7.44 -1.26
N ASP A 54 13.95 7.35 -0.26
CA ASP A 54 15.04 8.28 0.02
C ASP A 54 14.58 9.76 0.02
N GLY A 55 13.58 10.04 0.86
CA GLY A 55 13.01 11.38 1.00
C GLY A 55 11.86 11.69 0.04
N ARG A 56 11.65 10.89 -0.98
CA ARG A 56 10.51 11.02 -1.89
C ARG A 56 9.23 10.58 -1.17
N ASP A 57 8.13 11.30 -1.36
CA ASP A 57 6.88 11.09 -0.62
C ASP A 57 5.78 10.40 -1.44
N TYR A 58 6.14 9.77 -2.56
CA TYR A 58 5.16 9.13 -3.44
C TYR A 58 5.73 7.93 -4.18
N PHE A 59 4.82 7.01 -4.58
CA PHE A 59 5.06 6.00 -5.60
C PHE A 59 4.36 6.42 -6.89
N ASP A 60 4.94 6.09 -8.03
CA ASP A 60 4.31 6.38 -9.33
C ASP A 60 3.06 5.53 -9.54
N VAL A 61 3.14 4.25 -9.19
CA VAL A 61 2.01 3.33 -9.27
C VAL A 61 2.01 2.45 -8.03
N VAL A 62 0.84 2.31 -7.41
CA VAL A 62 0.59 1.30 -6.37
C VAL A 62 -0.59 0.46 -6.84
N ALA A 63 -0.38 -0.84 -6.93
CA ALA A 63 -1.39 -1.79 -7.35
C ALA A 63 -1.80 -2.68 -6.19
N PHE A 64 -3.09 -2.76 -5.93
CA PHE A 64 -3.65 -3.70 -4.95
C PHE A 64 -4.37 -4.79 -5.73
N THR A 65 -3.83 -6.01 -5.70
CA THR A 65 -4.41 -7.13 -6.44
C THR A 65 -5.62 -7.72 -5.72
N HIS A 66 -5.64 -7.60 -4.39
CA HIS A 66 -6.74 -8.04 -3.53
C HIS A 66 -6.84 -7.09 -2.33
N LEU A 67 -8.03 -6.93 -1.76
CA LEU A 67 -8.22 -6.16 -0.53
C LEU A 67 -8.34 -7.07 0.70
N ASP A 68 -7.58 -8.15 0.72
CA ASP A 68 -7.44 -9.04 1.87
C ASP A 68 -6.27 -8.58 2.76
N ASP A 69 -6.22 -9.05 4.01
CA ASP A 69 -5.19 -8.64 4.96
C ASP A 69 -3.77 -8.90 4.46
N ASP A 70 -3.55 -9.98 3.73
CA ASP A 70 -2.22 -10.32 3.19
C ASP A 70 -1.78 -9.43 2.03
N HIS A 71 -2.68 -8.58 1.51
CA HIS A 71 -2.39 -7.64 0.40
C HIS A 71 -2.61 -6.17 0.77
N TYR A 72 -3.16 -5.89 1.96
CA TYR A 72 -3.66 -4.57 2.29
C TYR A 72 -3.40 -4.15 3.74
N CYS A 73 -2.98 -5.07 4.61
CA CYS A 73 -2.80 -4.82 6.04
C CYS A 73 -1.90 -3.61 6.31
N GLY A 74 -2.41 -2.64 7.05
CA GLY A 74 -1.67 -1.43 7.40
C GLY A 74 -1.57 -0.38 6.30
N ALA A 75 -2.14 -0.63 5.12
CA ALA A 75 -2.03 0.30 3.99
C ALA A 75 -2.65 1.66 4.28
N THR A 76 -3.73 1.70 5.04
CA THR A 76 -4.41 2.96 5.42
C THR A 76 -3.58 3.82 6.36
N ASP A 77 -2.60 3.24 7.04
CA ASP A 77 -1.67 3.99 7.89
C ASP A 77 -0.45 4.49 7.12
N PHE A 78 -0.13 3.84 6.02
CA PHE A 78 1.06 4.16 5.23
C PHE A 78 0.75 5.10 4.07
N PHE A 79 -0.38 4.93 3.40
CA PHE A 79 -0.75 5.70 2.21
C PHE A 79 -1.90 6.67 2.47
N TYR A 80 -1.98 7.69 1.61
CA TYR A 80 -3.18 8.52 1.48
C TYR A 80 -4.14 7.83 0.51
N PHE A 81 -5.34 7.46 0.98
CA PHE A 81 -6.41 6.89 0.16
C PHE A 81 -7.52 7.88 -0.14
N ASP A 82 -7.50 9.04 0.53
CA ASP A 82 -8.54 10.06 0.45
C ASP A 82 -7.87 11.43 0.38
N HIS A 83 -8.63 12.49 0.53
CA HIS A 83 -8.09 13.84 0.51
C HIS A 83 -6.97 14.02 1.55
N ILE A 84 -5.86 14.58 1.13
CA ILE A 84 -4.69 14.79 2.00
C ILE A 84 -5.05 15.61 3.23
N GLN A 85 -5.95 16.60 3.08
CA GLN A 85 -6.39 17.47 4.17
C GLN A 85 -7.08 16.70 5.31
N LYS A 86 -7.64 15.55 5.02
CA LYS A 86 -8.30 14.70 6.01
C LYS A 86 -7.30 14.05 6.98
N TYR A 87 -6.05 13.93 6.56
CA TYR A 87 -5.00 13.25 7.31
C TYR A 87 -3.93 14.24 7.73
N GLN A 88 -4.32 15.25 8.49
CA GLN A 88 -3.40 16.32 8.89
C GLN A 88 -2.38 15.91 9.94
N GLY A 89 -2.56 14.75 10.55
CA GLY A 89 -1.60 14.20 11.50
C GLY A 89 -0.71 13.15 10.86
N ASP A 90 0.51 13.06 11.33
CA ASP A 90 1.44 12.03 10.90
C ASP A 90 1.26 10.78 11.76
N VAL A 91 1.29 9.61 11.12
CA VAL A 91 1.32 8.34 11.83
C VAL A 91 2.75 8.07 12.29
N GLY A 92 2.96 7.97 13.59
CA GLY A 92 4.30 7.79 14.15
C GLY A 92 5.26 8.94 13.86
N GLY A 93 4.73 10.15 13.68
CA GLY A 93 5.55 11.33 13.37
C GLY A 93 6.00 11.41 11.92
N LYS A 94 5.41 10.62 11.03
CA LYS A 94 5.77 10.61 9.60
C LYS A 94 4.53 10.77 8.73
N SER A 95 4.63 11.64 7.73
CA SER A 95 3.57 11.83 6.75
C SER A 95 3.32 10.56 5.98
N ARG A 96 2.05 10.34 5.59
CA ARG A 96 1.70 9.23 4.71
C ARG A 96 2.30 9.42 3.33
N ILE A 97 2.43 8.32 2.60
CA ILE A 97 2.97 8.29 1.25
C ILE A 97 1.83 8.42 0.23
N LYS A 98 2.08 9.19 -0.79
CA LYS A 98 1.12 9.43 -1.88
C LYS A 98 1.23 8.35 -2.95
N MET A 99 0.13 8.10 -3.63
CA MET A 99 0.07 7.23 -4.81
C MET A 99 -0.32 8.11 -6.00
N GLN A 100 0.56 8.22 -6.99
CA GLN A 100 0.23 8.99 -8.20
C GLN A 100 -0.86 8.31 -9.00
N ILE A 101 -0.76 6.99 -9.14
CA ILE A 101 -1.76 6.15 -9.80
C ILE A 101 -2.00 4.94 -8.91
N MET A 102 -3.25 4.61 -8.66
CA MET A 102 -3.64 3.40 -7.95
C MET A 102 -4.37 2.46 -8.90
N TRP A 103 -3.88 1.23 -9.00
CA TRP A 103 -4.51 0.17 -9.78
C TRP A 103 -5.22 -0.80 -8.84
N ILE A 104 -6.48 -1.06 -9.12
CA ILE A 104 -7.25 -2.09 -8.42
C ILE A 104 -8.08 -2.87 -9.43
N PRO A 105 -8.34 -4.17 -9.21
CA PRO A 105 -9.20 -4.93 -10.10
C PRO A 105 -10.62 -4.38 -10.14
N ALA A 106 -11.23 -4.38 -11.31
CA ALA A 106 -12.60 -3.88 -11.47
C ALA A 106 -13.62 -4.62 -10.59
N ALA A 107 -13.40 -5.91 -10.38
CA ALA A 107 -14.25 -6.72 -9.51
C ALA A 107 -14.30 -6.20 -8.07
N ILE A 108 -13.21 -5.66 -7.56
CA ILE A 108 -13.16 -5.08 -6.22
C ILE A 108 -14.06 -3.86 -6.14
N ILE A 109 -14.00 -2.98 -7.14
CA ILE A 109 -14.86 -1.80 -7.20
C ILE A 109 -16.33 -2.20 -7.25
N THR A 110 -16.66 -3.17 -8.07
CA THR A 110 -18.03 -3.68 -8.20
C THR A 110 -18.54 -4.25 -6.88
N GLU A 111 -17.76 -5.07 -6.20
CA GLU A 111 -18.13 -5.63 -4.91
C GLU A 111 -18.33 -4.55 -3.85
N GLN A 112 -17.43 -3.58 -3.80
CA GLN A 112 -17.53 -2.50 -2.81
C GLN A 112 -18.77 -1.66 -3.03
N LEU A 113 -19.07 -1.30 -4.27
CA LEU A 113 -20.28 -0.56 -4.60
C LEU A 113 -21.55 -1.35 -4.24
N ALA A 114 -21.55 -2.66 -4.45
CA ALA A 114 -22.69 -3.51 -4.12
C ALA A 114 -22.91 -3.61 -2.61
N LYS A 115 -21.82 -3.57 -1.81
CA LYS A 115 -21.92 -3.69 -0.34
C LYS A 115 -22.29 -2.37 0.32
N ASP A 116 -21.70 -1.27 -0.10
CA ASP A 116 -21.70 -0.01 0.64
C ASP A 116 -22.63 1.03 0.04
N ALA A 117 -23.06 0.85 -1.19
CA ALA A 117 -23.91 1.82 -1.88
C ALA A 117 -25.35 1.75 -1.36
N PRO A 118 -26.10 2.87 -1.36
CA PRO A 118 -27.54 2.86 -1.15
C PRO A 118 -28.24 1.95 -2.16
N VAL A 119 -29.46 1.50 -1.82
CA VAL A 119 -30.20 0.58 -2.68
C VAL A 119 -30.36 1.13 -4.11
N GLU A 120 -30.60 2.40 -4.23
CA GLU A 120 -30.74 3.08 -5.53
C GLU A 120 -29.46 3.00 -6.34
N ALA A 121 -28.31 3.20 -5.71
CA ALA A 121 -27.02 3.10 -6.38
C ALA A 121 -26.67 1.66 -6.76
N LYS A 122 -27.08 0.70 -5.97
CA LYS A 122 -26.86 -0.72 -6.26
C LYS A 122 -27.63 -1.22 -7.47
N ALA A 123 -28.70 -0.54 -7.82
CA ALA A 123 -29.49 -0.85 -9.01
C ALA A 123 -28.80 -0.43 -10.32
N ILE A 124 -27.79 0.37 -10.23
CA ILE A 124 -26.99 0.80 -11.37
C ILE A 124 -26.04 -0.33 -11.78
#